data_935e9f08a38b97f718e93bc545393c94
#
_entry.id   935e9f08a38b97f718e93bc545393c94
#
_cell.length_a   1.000
_cell.length_b   1.000
_cell.length_c   1.000
_cell.angle_alpha   90.00
_cell.angle_beta   90.00
_cell.angle_gamma   90.00
#
_symmetry.space_group_name_H-M   'P 1'
#
loop_
_entity.id
_entity.type
_entity.pdbx_description
1 polymer ?
#
loop_
_entity_poly.entity_id
_entity_poly.type
_entity_poly.pdbx_seq_one_letter_code
_entity_poly.pdbx_strand_id
1 'polypeptide(L)'
;MKLIFLFSFLFSAACIHSQELLTSATAHFNNQEWSAAAKDFKKYLKRNDQDSAAWYGLGMSQLNLEAFEDAIASLKAAGERNFNQNLVTINIAKAWIKTGNEEKMYLALEHSAEKGLATYSRLTLDEEFEHVRTEERFNAIVDKVELNAYPCLSDSVARHFDFWLGEWDVYVGQQKVGENSITRARGGCAIHESYITTRNYAGQSINFYSPVDDKWHQHWVGSSGDVYNYVEIARAEGMLQFLSDFKNPFNGNLSLSKLTFTLNEDGTVSQLFESSTDLGETWTSSFNGLYKKKDRD
;
A
#
# COMPACT_ATOMS: atom_id res chain seq x y z
N MET A 1 58.35 -18.32 11.87
CA MET A 1 57.81 -16.95 11.59
C MET A 1 57.63 -16.57 10.13
N LYS A 2 58.21 -17.27 9.16
CA LYS A 2 58.05 -16.95 7.71
C LYS A 2 56.81 -17.53 7.03
N LEU A 3 56.15 -18.55 7.60
CA LEU A 3 54.97 -19.18 6.97
C LEU A 3 53.65 -18.39 7.20
N ILE A 4 53.57 -17.62 8.27
CA ILE A 4 52.33 -16.86 8.62
C ILE A 4 52.17 -15.63 7.73
N PHE A 5 53.25 -15.01 7.27
CA PHE A 5 53.21 -13.84 6.37
C PHE A 5 52.79 -14.18 4.94
N LEU A 6 53.05 -15.39 4.46
CA LEU A 6 52.66 -15.80 3.10
C LEU A 6 51.15 -16.05 3.00
N PHE A 7 50.52 -16.58 4.06
CA PHE A 7 49.07 -16.85 4.10
C PHE A 7 48.22 -15.57 4.14
N SER A 8 48.68 -14.54 4.86
CA SER A 8 47.98 -13.26 4.94
C SER A 8 48.04 -12.47 3.62
N PHE A 9 49.13 -12.58 2.87
CA PHE A 9 49.31 -11.88 1.58
C PHE A 9 48.49 -12.54 0.46
N LEU A 10 48.34 -13.85 0.45
CA LEU A 10 47.53 -14.59 -0.52
C LEU A 10 46.02 -14.36 -0.25
N PHE A 11 45.63 -14.23 1.01
CA PHE A 11 44.22 -13.94 1.39
C PHE A 11 43.80 -12.52 0.99
N SER A 12 44.68 -11.52 1.15
CA SER A 12 44.42 -10.14 0.73
C SER A 12 44.32 -9.98 -0.79
N ALA A 13 45.22 -10.65 -1.55
CA ALA A 13 45.21 -10.60 -3.02
C ALA A 13 43.95 -11.27 -3.61
N ALA A 14 43.51 -12.39 -3.03
CA ALA A 14 42.27 -13.07 -3.48
C ALA A 14 41.00 -12.25 -3.20
N CYS A 15 40.95 -11.51 -2.08
CA CYS A 15 39.85 -10.63 -1.73
C CYS A 15 39.78 -9.40 -2.65
N ILE A 16 40.96 -8.80 -2.97
CA ILE A 16 41.03 -7.66 -3.90
C ILE A 16 40.56 -8.07 -5.29
N HIS A 17 41.00 -9.20 -5.80
CA HIS A 17 40.59 -9.68 -7.13
C HIS A 17 39.13 -10.04 -7.20
N SER A 18 38.55 -10.56 -6.11
CA SER A 18 37.11 -10.81 -6.01
C SER A 18 36.28 -9.50 -6.08
N GLN A 19 36.74 -8.47 -5.37
CA GLN A 19 36.09 -7.15 -5.37
C GLN A 19 36.15 -6.48 -6.75
N GLU A 20 37.28 -6.58 -7.43
CA GLU A 20 37.46 -6.08 -8.80
C GLU A 20 36.49 -6.76 -9.78
N LEU A 21 36.30 -8.08 -9.67
CA LEU A 21 35.32 -8.81 -10.49
C LEU A 21 33.87 -8.35 -10.25
N LEU A 22 33.46 -8.14 -9.00
CA LEU A 22 32.14 -7.65 -8.69
C LEU A 22 31.93 -6.23 -9.23
N THR A 23 32.94 -5.36 -9.07
CA THR A 23 32.87 -3.98 -9.58
C THR A 23 32.77 -3.98 -11.12
N SER A 24 33.56 -4.83 -11.81
CA SER A 24 33.49 -4.99 -13.27
C SER A 24 32.11 -5.51 -13.70
N ALA A 25 31.59 -6.56 -13.04
CA ALA A 25 30.29 -7.15 -13.35
C ALA A 25 29.17 -6.12 -13.21
N THR A 26 29.21 -5.34 -12.12
CA THR A 26 28.22 -4.29 -11.86
C THR A 26 28.31 -3.14 -12.86
N ALA A 27 29.53 -2.75 -13.26
CA ALA A 27 29.74 -1.73 -14.29
C ALA A 27 29.17 -2.18 -15.64
N HIS A 28 29.50 -3.40 -16.09
CA HIS A 28 28.92 -3.97 -17.30
C HIS A 28 27.40 -4.08 -17.24
N PHE A 29 26.86 -4.49 -16.10
CA PHE A 29 25.40 -4.56 -15.89
C PHE A 29 24.73 -3.18 -16.05
N ASN A 30 25.28 -2.15 -15.40
CA ASN A 30 24.75 -0.79 -15.48
C ASN A 30 24.86 -0.19 -16.89
N ASN A 31 25.87 -0.59 -17.64
CA ASN A 31 26.06 -0.21 -19.04
C ASN A 31 25.24 -1.09 -20.03
N GLN A 32 24.42 -2.04 -19.52
CA GLN A 32 23.66 -2.99 -20.33
C GLN A 32 24.54 -3.91 -21.23
N GLU A 33 25.77 -4.11 -20.85
CA GLU A 33 26.71 -5.02 -21.51
C GLU A 33 26.50 -6.45 -20.98
N TRP A 34 25.31 -7.01 -21.26
CA TRP A 34 24.77 -8.21 -20.60
C TRP A 34 25.68 -9.43 -20.67
N SER A 35 26.35 -9.65 -21.81
CA SER A 35 27.26 -10.78 -22.00
C SER A 35 28.52 -10.67 -21.12
N ALA A 36 29.09 -9.47 -21.01
CA ALA A 36 30.23 -9.21 -20.16
C ALA A 36 29.84 -9.31 -18.67
N ALA A 37 28.70 -8.72 -18.29
CA ALA A 37 28.13 -8.79 -16.95
C ALA A 37 27.92 -10.25 -16.51
N ALA A 38 27.21 -11.05 -17.30
CA ALA A 38 26.96 -12.46 -17.01
C ALA A 38 28.27 -13.26 -16.83
N LYS A 39 29.27 -13.01 -17.68
CA LYS A 39 30.59 -13.66 -17.59
C LYS A 39 31.30 -13.31 -16.28
N ASP A 40 31.32 -12.05 -15.90
CA ASP A 40 32.02 -11.59 -14.72
C ASP A 40 31.28 -11.96 -13.42
N PHE A 41 29.92 -11.88 -13.37
CA PHE A 41 29.15 -12.45 -12.27
C PHE A 41 29.41 -13.96 -12.11
N LYS A 42 29.39 -14.73 -13.19
CA LYS A 42 29.70 -16.18 -13.13
C LYS A 42 31.11 -16.45 -12.57
N LYS A 43 32.11 -15.64 -12.89
CA LYS A 43 33.46 -15.77 -12.32
C LYS A 43 33.50 -15.42 -10.83
N TYR A 44 32.83 -14.31 -10.45
CA TYR A 44 32.74 -13.85 -9.08
C TYR A 44 32.10 -14.90 -8.18
N LEU A 45 30.95 -15.44 -8.60
CA LEU A 45 30.13 -16.41 -7.86
C LEU A 45 30.83 -17.76 -7.64
N LYS A 46 31.89 -18.11 -8.39
CA LYS A 46 32.69 -19.31 -8.11
C LYS A 46 33.38 -19.30 -6.74
N ARG A 47 33.57 -18.11 -6.17
CA ARG A 47 34.22 -17.93 -4.85
C ARG A 47 33.31 -17.25 -3.83
N ASN A 48 32.20 -16.68 -4.28
CA ASN A 48 31.28 -15.89 -3.46
C ASN A 48 29.86 -16.35 -3.74
N ASP A 49 29.62 -17.64 -3.66
CA ASP A 49 28.35 -18.28 -4.01
C ASP A 49 27.19 -17.91 -3.07
N GLN A 50 27.45 -17.25 -1.93
CA GLN A 50 26.44 -16.75 -1.00
C GLN A 50 25.97 -15.33 -1.33
N ASP A 51 26.55 -14.65 -2.32
CA ASP A 51 26.15 -13.30 -2.70
C ASP A 51 24.85 -13.32 -3.52
N SER A 52 23.74 -13.06 -2.84
CA SER A 52 22.40 -13.05 -3.44
C SER A 52 22.21 -11.96 -4.50
N ALA A 53 22.86 -10.81 -4.34
CA ALA A 53 22.80 -9.71 -5.31
C ALA A 53 23.54 -10.06 -6.60
N ALA A 54 24.68 -10.72 -6.50
CA ALA A 54 25.42 -11.19 -7.66
C ALA A 54 24.67 -12.29 -8.43
N TRP A 55 23.97 -13.20 -7.72
CA TRP A 55 23.08 -14.17 -8.36
C TRP A 55 21.92 -13.49 -9.09
N TYR A 56 21.31 -12.47 -8.47
CA TYR A 56 20.26 -11.69 -9.12
C TYR A 56 20.79 -10.95 -10.36
N GLY A 57 21.95 -10.29 -10.25
CA GLY A 57 22.61 -9.62 -11.38
C GLY A 57 22.93 -10.57 -12.53
N LEU A 58 23.38 -11.81 -12.23
CA LEU A 58 23.56 -12.86 -13.22
C LEU A 58 22.24 -13.24 -13.89
N GLY A 59 21.19 -13.49 -13.11
CA GLY A 59 19.87 -13.85 -13.62
C GLY A 59 19.28 -12.77 -14.53
N MET A 60 19.39 -11.51 -14.13
CA MET A 60 18.92 -10.37 -14.95
C MET A 60 19.72 -10.20 -16.23
N SER A 61 21.06 -10.42 -16.18
CA SER A 61 21.89 -10.41 -17.39
C SER A 61 21.49 -11.52 -18.36
N GLN A 62 21.21 -12.71 -17.83
CA GLN A 62 20.75 -13.87 -18.63
C GLN A 62 19.36 -13.65 -19.23
N LEU A 63 18.44 -13.00 -18.50
CA LEU A 63 17.12 -12.61 -19.04
C LEU A 63 17.26 -11.71 -20.27
N ASN A 64 18.13 -10.70 -20.18
CA ASN A 64 18.39 -9.78 -21.29
C ASN A 64 19.15 -10.42 -22.46
N LEU A 65 19.80 -11.56 -22.23
CA LEU A 65 20.42 -12.41 -23.27
C LEU A 65 19.48 -13.49 -23.82
N GLU A 66 18.22 -13.50 -23.37
CA GLU A 66 17.21 -14.50 -23.74
C GLU A 66 17.60 -15.95 -23.31
N ALA A 67 18.52 -16.07 -22.36
CA ALA A 67 18.91 -17.36 -21.76
C ALA A 67 17.96 -17.68 -20.59
N PHE A 68 16.70 -17.90 -20.88
CA PHE A 68 15.60 -17.91 -19.89
C PHE A 68 15.73 -19.00 -18.84
N GLU A 69 16.10 -20.23 -19.20
CA GLU A 69 16.28 -21.34 -18.26
C GLU A 69 17.43 -21.06 -17.28
N ASP A 70 18.58 -20.55 -17.79
CA ASP A 70 19.72 -20.15 -16.97
C ASP A 70 19.34 -19.00 -16.05
N ALA A 71 18.56 -18.02 -16.55
CA ALA A 71 18.06 -16.89 -15.78
C ALA A 71 17.18 -17.33 -14.60
N ILE A 72 16.25 -18.25 -14.85
CA ILE A 72 15.39 -18.82 -13.82
C ILE A 72 16.22 -19.52 -12.74
N ALA A 73 17.24 -20.30 -13.14
CA ALA A 73 18.12 -20.97 -12.19
C ALA A 73 18.90 -19.95 -11.32
N SER A 74 19.46 -18.92 -11.94
CA SER A 74 20.20 -17.86 -11.23
C SER A 74 19.31 -17.03 -10.31
N LEU A 75 18.09 -16.68 -10.75
CA LEU A 75 17.12 -15.95 -9.94
C LEU A 75 16.64 -16.78 -8.74
N LYS A 76 16.39 -18.10 -8.92
CA LYS A 76 16.09 -19.00 -7.80
C LYS A 76 17.23 -19.04 -6.79
N ALA A 77 18.49 -19.16 -7.27
CA ALA A 77 19.67 -19.13 -6.41
C ALA A 77 19.78 -17.82 -5.62
N ALA A 78 19.41 -16.68 -6.20
CA ALA A 78 19.31 -15.39 -5.50
C ALA A 78 18.24 -15.44 -4.39
N GLY A 79 17.05 -15.95 -4.68
CA GLY A 79 15.96 -16.08 -3.72
C GLY A 79 16.28 -17.00 -2.55
N GLU A 80 16.91 -18.14 -2.80
CA GLU A 80 17.39 -19.08 -1.77
C GLU A 80 18.41 -18.44 -0.82
N ARG A 81 19.09 -17.38 -1.26
CA ARG A 81 20.04 -16.58 -0.48
C ARG A 81 19.48 -15.28 0.06
N ASN A 82 18.15 -15.24 0.24
CA ASN A 82 17.43 -14.11 0.80
C ASN A 82 17.50 -12.79 -0.01
N PHE A 83 17.69 -12.86 -1.33
CA PHE A 83 17.42 -11.69 -2.17
C PHE A 83 15.93 -11.36 -2.14
N ASN A 84 15.57 -10.12 -2.52
CA ASN A 84 14.19 -9.66 -2.53
C ASN A 84 13.27 -10.61 -3.32
N GLN A 85 12.42 -11.36 -2.60
CA GLN A 85 11.56 -12.40 -3.16
C GLN A 85 10.55 -11.85 -4.18
N ASN A 86 10.06 -10.63 -3.97
CA ASN A 86 9.13 -9.98 -4.89
C ASN A 86 9.78 -9.77 -6.26
N LEU A 87 11.03 -9.26 -6.29
CA LEU A 87 11.77 -9.06 -7.53
C LEU A 87 12.13 -10.38 -8.20
N VAL A 88 12.56 -11.36 -7.42
CA VAL A 88 12.89 -12.71 -7.92
C VAL A 88 11.67 -13.34 -8.60
N THR A 89 10.53 -13.38 -7.91
CA THR A 89 9.31 -14.01 -8.42
C THR A 89 8.82 -13.37 -9.72
N ILE A 90 8.74 -12.05 -9.77
CA ILE A 90 8.27 -11.33 -10.96
C ILE A 90 9.18 -11.63 -12.16
N ASN A 91 10.50 -11.63 -11.99
CA ASN A 91 11.41 -11.91 -13.10
C ASN A 91 11.42 -13.38 -13.52
N ILE A 92 11.21 -14.32 -12.59
CA ILE A 92 10.97 -15.73 -12.92
C ILE A 92 9.67 -15.90 -13.71
N ALA A 93 8.59 -15.23 -13.30
CA ALA A 93 7.31 -15.27 -14.01
C ALA A 93 7.44 -14.73 -15.44
N LYS A 94 8.13 -13.60 -15.63
CA LYS A 94 8.45 -13.05 -16.97
C LYS A 94 9.27 -14.03 -17.81
N ALA A 95 10.26 -14.69 -17.24
CA ALA A 95 11.04 -15.70 -17.94
C ALA A 95 10.15 -16.88 -18.40
N TRP A 96 9.21 -17.35 -17.57
CA TRP A 96 8.29 -18.40 -17.95
C TRP A 96 7.36 -17.98 -19.09
N ILE A 97 6.87 -16.73 -19.12
CA ILE A 97 6.12 -16.18 -20.23
C ILE A 97 6.93 -16.25 -21.54
N LYS A 98 8.18 -15.79 -21.49
CA LYS A 98 9.08 -15.78 -22.67
C LYS A 98 9.40 -17.19 -23.20
N THR A 99 9.33 -18.22 -22.37
CA THR A 99 9.47 -19.62 -22.79
C THR A 99 8.15 -20.27 -23.21
N GLY A 100 7.03 -19.54 -23.20
CA GLY A 100 5.70 -20.06 -23.52
C GLY A 100 5.14 -21.01 -22.45
N ASN A 101 5.67 -20.98 -21.23
CA ASN A 101 5.24 -21.86 -20.15
C ASN A 101 4.39 -21.12 -19.11
N GLU A 102 3.19 -20.74 -19.52
CA GLU A 102 2.24 -19.98 -18.69
C GLU A 102 1.85 -20.75 -17.41
N GLU A 103 1.72 -22.07 -17.47
CA GLU A 103 1.38 -22.86 -16.28
C GLU A 103 2.44 -22.70 -15.17
N LYS A 104 3.72 -22.70 -15.52
CA LYS A 104 4.78 -22.46 -14.53
C LYS A 104 4.80 -21.02 -14.02
N MET A 105 4.43 -20.06 -14.88
CA MET A 105 4.22 -18.66 -14.46
C MET A 105 3.12 -18.59 -13.41
N TYR A 106 1.95 -19.19 -13.67
CA TYR A 106 0.84 -19.21 -12.72
C TYR A 106 1.22 -19.84 -11.38
N LEU A 107 1.79 -21.05 -11.41
CA LEU A 107 2.21 -21.75 -10.19
C LEU A 107 3.22 -20.94 -9.37
N ALA A 108 4.16 -20.24 -10.02
CA ALA A 108 5.13 -19.39 -9.33
C ALA A 108 4.47 -18.17 -8.68
N LEU A 109 3.54 -17.51 -9.38
CA LEU A 109 2.82 -16.35 -8.87
C LEU A 109 1.85 -16.72 -7.74
N GLU A 110 1.06 -17.80 -7.90
CA GLU A 110 0.13 -18.31 -6.89
C GLU A 110 0.87 -18.65 -5.58
N HIS A 111 1.93 -19.46 -5.68
CA HIS A 111 2.74 -19.80 -4.52
C HIS A 111 3.32 -18.56 -3.82
N SER A 112 3.78 -17.59 -4.59
CA SER A 112 4.38 -16.37 -4.02
C SER A 112 3.32 -15.42 -3.45
N ALA A 113 2.13 -15.37 -4.04
CA ALA A 113 1.00 -14.60 -3.50
C ALA A 113 0.59 -15.13 -2.11
N GLU A 114 0.57 -16.45 -1.92
CA GLU A 114 0.32 -17.07 -0.61
C GLU A 114 1.43 -16.77 0.40
N LYS A 115 2.67 -16.56 -0.07
CA LYS A 115 3.83 -16.22 0.76
C LYS A 115 4.01 -14.72 1.00
N GLY A 116 3.05 -13.89 0.57
CA GLY A 116 3.06 -12.45 0.80
C GLY A 116 3.70 -11.63 -0.32
N LEU A 117 3.70 -12.14 -1.57
CA LEU A 117 4.03 -11.31 -2.73
C LEU A 117 3.15 -10.05 -2.73
N ALA A 118 3.77 -8.86 -2.78
CA ALA A 118 3.10 -7.57 -2.65
C ALA A 118 3.43 -6.58 -3.80
N THR A 119 3.97 -7.08 -4.91
CA THR A 119 4.34 -6.27 -6.09
C THR A 119 3.14 -6.05 -7.04
N TYR A 120 2.03 -5.57 -6.50
CA TYR A 120 0.78 -5.32 -7.22
C TYR A 120 0.98 -4.53 -8.52
N SER A 121 1.70 -3.40 -8.45
CA SER A 121 1.93 -2.54 -9.60
C SER A 121 2.69 -3.22 -10.75
N ARG A 122 3.56 -4.18 -10.45
CA ARG A 122 4.28 -4.93 -11.49
C ARG A 122 3.35 -5.86 -12.26
N LEU A 123 2.45 -6.56 -11.57
CA LEU A 123 1.47 -7.42 -12.24
C LEU A 123 0.50 -6.63 -13.11
N THR A 124 0.11 -5.44 -12.66
CA THR A 124 -0.91 -4.62 -13.34
C THR A 124 -0.36 -3.73 -14.45
N LEU A 125 0.92 -3.35 -14.43
CA LEU A 125 1.49 -2.36 -15.33
C LEU A 125 2.56 -2.91 -16.28
N ASP A 126 3.30 -3.97 -15.91
CA ASP A 126 4.37 -4.51 -16.76
C ASP A 126 3.75 -5.17 -18.01
N GLU A 127 4.22 -4.79 -19.20
CA GLU A 127 3.69 -5.20 -20.50
C GLU A 127 3.71 -6.72 -20.71
N GLU A 128 4.67 -7.43 -20.12
CA GLU A 128 4.78 -8.88 -20.24
C GLU A 128 3.55 -9.64 -19.72
N PHE A 129 2.78 -9.05 -18.80
CA PHE A 129 1.55 -9.65 -18.28
C PHE A 129 0.28 -9.21 -19.03
N GLU A 130 0.39 -8.35 -20.04
CA GLU A 130 -0.79 -7.77 -20.75
C GLU A 130 -1.73 -8.84 -21.29
N HIS A 131 -1.19 -9.90 -21.89
CA HIS A 131 -1.97 -10.95 -22.54
C HIS A 131 -2.79 -11.82 -21.57
N VAL A 132 -2.40 -11.90 -20.28
CA VAL A 132 -3.10 -12.67 -19.22
C VAL A 132 -3.99 -11.82 -18.32
N ARG A 133 -3.99 -10.48 -18.45
CA ARG A 133 -4.75 -9.57 -17.56
C ARG A 133 -6.26 -9.75 -17.62
N THR A 134 -6.80 -10.36 -18.67
CA THR A 134 -8.23 -10.64 -18.77
C THR A 134 -8.62 -12.02 -18.27
N GLU A 135 -7.65 -12.83 -17.85
CA GLU A 135 -7.89 -14.17 -17.37
C GLU A 135 -8.30 -14.18 -15.89
N GLU A 136 -9.33 -14.96 -15.57
CA GLU A 136 -9.86 -15.06 -14.20
C GLU A 136 -8.79 -15.53 -13.20
N ARG A 137 -7.95 -16.51 -13.61
CA ARG A 137 -6.86 -17.04 -12.79
C ARG A 137 -5.82 -15.95 -12.44
N PHE A 138 -5.47 -15.11 -13.42
CA PHE A 138 -4.53 -14.01 -13.20
C PHE A 138 -5.13 -12.95 -12.28
N ASN A 139 -6.40 -12.60 -12.49
CA ASN A 139 -7.10 -11.63 -11.65
C ASN A 139 -7.19 -12.08 -10.19
N ALA A 140 -7.45 -13.36 -9.92
CA ALA A 140 -7.45 -13.90 -8.57
C ALA A 140 -6.07 -13.76 -7.88
N ILE A 141 -4.97 -13.93 -8.63
CA ILE A 141 -3.61 -13.67 -8.12
C ILE A 141 -3.40 -12.19 -7.85
N VAL A 142 -3.81 -11.32 -8.76
CA VAL A 142 -3.70 -9.86 -8.62
C VAL A 142 -4.45 -9.38 -7.38
N ASP A 143 -5.68 -9.85 -7.16
CA ASP A 143 -6.49 -9.53 -5.98
C ASP A 143 -5.78 -9.95 -4.68
N LYS A 144 -5.21 -11.17 -4.67
CA LYS A 144 -4.45 -11.65 -3.50
C LYS A 144 -3.19 -10.81 -3.24
N VAL A 145 -2.47 -10.45 -4.30
CA VAL A 145 -1.27 -9.61 -4.23
C VAL A 145 -1.62 -8.18 -3.82
N GLU A 146 -2.79 -7.67 -4.22
CA GLU A 146 -3.29 -6.38 -3.78
C GLU A 146 -3.55 -6.36 -2.27
N LEU A 147 -4.21 -7.39 -1.73
CA LEU A 147 -4.42 -7.54 -0.28
C LEU A 147 -3.10 -7.63 0.49
N ASN A 148 -2.09 -8.30 -0.06
CA ASN A 148 -0.75 -8.35 0.54
C ASN A 148 -0.05 -6.97 0.51
N ALA A 149 -0.24 -6.21 -0.59
CA ALA A 149 0.35 -4.88 -0.77
C ALA A 149 -0.34 -3.82 0.11
N TYR A 150 -1.64 -3.99 0.34
CA TYR A 150 -2.49 -3.03 1.04
C TYR A 150 -3.29 -3.71 2.16
N PRO A 151 -2.65 -4.00 3.30
CA PRO A 151 -3.28 -4.76 4.40
C PRO A 151 -4.59 -4.16 4.90
N CYS A 152 -4.74 -2.83 4.83
CA CYS A 152 -5.97 -2.15 5.24
C CYS A 152 -7.21 -2.58 4.43
N LEU A 153 -7.05 -3.18 3.24
CA LEU A 153 -8.19 -3.67 2.44
C LEU A 153 -8.90 -4.87 3.08
N SER A 154 -8.19 -5.64 3.91
CA SER A 154 -8.72 -6.81 4.61
C SER A 154 -8.81 -6.65 6.14
N ASP A 155 -8.26 -5.57 6.68
CA ASP A 155 -8.30 -5.28 8.11
C ASP A 155 -9.71 -4.83 8.53
N SER A 156 -10.38 -5.62 9.37
CA SER A 156 -11.75 -5.34 9.83
C SER A 156 -11.89 -4.00 10.55
N VAL A 157 -10.85 -3.57 11.27
CA VAL A 157 -10.87 -2.29 11.98
C VAL A 157 -10.73 -1.13 11.00
N ALA A 158 -9.84 -1.25 10.01
CA ALA A 158 -9.70 -0.27 8.94
C ALA A 158 -10.94 -0.23 8.01
N ARG A 159 -11.81 -1.26 8.05
CA ARG A 159 -13.09 -1.32 7.31
C ARG A 159 -14.31 -0.87 8.13
N HIS A 160 -14.11 -0.60 9.42
CA HIS A 160 -15.22 -0.29 10.32
C HIS A 160 -16.08 0.90 9.86
N PHE A 161 -15.48 1.91 9.24
CA PHE A 161 -16.19 3.11 8.77
C PHE A 161 -16.64 3.01 7.30
N ASP A 162 -16.53 1.86 6.67
CA ASP A 162 -16.92 1.65 5.26
C ASP A 162 -18.43 1.82 5.02
N PHE A 163 -19.25 1.73 6.04
CA PHE A 163 -20.67 1.99 5.93
C PHE A 163 -21.01 3.41 5.45
N TRP A 164 -20.05 4.34 5.58
CA TRP A 164 -20.22 5.71 5.13
C TRP A 164 -19.73 5.95 3.69
N LEU A 165 -19.08 4.99 3.03
CA LEU A 165 -18.60 5.13 1.65
C LEU A 165 -19.77 5.32 0.67
N GLY A 166 -19.61 6.25 -0.27
CA GLY A 166 -20.57 6.48 -1.36
C GLY A 166 -20.80 7.95 -1.70
N GLU A 167 -21.72 8.16 -2.62
CA GLU A 167 -22.22 9.47 -3.00
C GLU A 167 -23.56 9.71 -2.28
N TRP A 168 -23.67 10.85 -1.62
CA TRP A 168 -24.76 11.12 -0.70
C TRP A 168 -25.40 12.48 -0.94
N ASP A 169 -26.73 12.50 -0.87
CA ASP A 169 -27.51 13.70 -0.60
C ASP A 169 -27.72 13.86 0.90
N VAL A 170 -27.43 15.05 1.44
CA VAL A 170 -27.47 15.33 2.88
C VAL A 170 -28.69 16.17 3.20
N TYR A 171 -29.52 15.70 4.16
CA TYR A 171 -30.74 16.34 4.57
C TYR A 171 -30.70 16.73 6.05
N VAL A 172 -31.37 17.86 6.39
CA VAL A 172 -31.75 18.19 7.75
C VAL A 172 -33.28 18.27 7.76
N GLY A 173 -33.91 17.37 8.48
CA GLY A 173 -35.36 17.12 8.36
C GLY A 173 -35.70 16.70 6.92
N GLN A 174 -36.55 17.50 6.23
CA GLN A 174 -36.93 17.24 4.84
C GLN A 174 -36.14 18.07 3.82
N GLN A 175 -35.27 18.98 4.27
CA GLN A 175 -34.57 19.89 3.39
C GLN A 175 -33.19 19.30 3.01
N LYS A 176 -32.93 19.19 1.71
CA LYS A 176 -31.57 18.92 1.22
C LYS A 176 -30.67 20.13 1.51
N VAL A 177 -29.58 19.92 2.24
CA VAL A 177 -28.64 20.95 2.68
C VAL A 177 -27.31 20.86 2.01
N GLY A 178 -26.98 19.74 1.38
CA GLY A 178 -25.69 19.54 0.71
C GLY A 178 -25.57 18.18 0.03
N GLU A 179 -24.37 17.96 -0.46
CA GLU A 179 -23.96 16.70 -1.08
C GLU A 179 -22.60 16.29 -0.50
N ASN A 180 -22.37 15.00 -0.39
CA ASN A 180 -21.11 14.49 0.16
C ASN A 180 -20.62 13.29 -0.66
N SER A 181 -19.37 13.34 -1.06
CA SER A 181 -18.66 12.24 -1.72
C SER A 181 -17.68 11.63 -0.74
N ILE A 182 -17.86 10.36 -0.44
CA ILE A 182 -17.03 9.62 0.51
C ILE A 182 -16.32 8.50 -0.23
N THR A 183 -15.03 8.64 -0.41
CA THR A 183 -14.22 7.71 -1.20
C THR A 183 -13.11 7.08 -0.37
N ARG A 184 -12.76 5.83 -0.74
CA ARG A 184 -11.63 5.15 -0.13
C ARG A 184 -10.34 5.65 -0.76
N ALA A 185 -9.38 6.10 0.04
CA ALA A 185 -8.04 6.40 -0.43
C ALA A 185 -7.34 5.14 -0.93
N ARG A 186 -6.36 5.30 -1.82
CA ARG A 186 -5.59 4.18 -2.36
C ARG A 186 -4.97 3.35 -1.24
N GLY A 187 -5.07 2.03 -1.35
CA GLY A 187 -4.59 1.09 -0.33
C GLY A 187 -5.53 0.92 0.85
N GLY A 188 -6.64 1.65 0.88
CA GLY A 188 -7.74 1.40 1.80
C GLY A 188 -7.54 1.83 3.25
N CYS A 189 -6.39 2.43 3.61
CA CYS A 189 -6.10 2.82 5.00
C CYS A 189 -6.74 4.15 5.41
N ALA A 190 -7.34 4.88 4.48
CA ALA A 190 -8.04 6.11 4.77
C ALA A 190 -9.31 6.26 3.93
N ILE A 191 -10.22 7.07 4.44
CA ILE A 191 -11.46 7.51 3.77
C ILE A 191 -11.34 9.02 3.58
N HIS A 192 -11.58 9.49 2.37
CA HIS A 192 -11.61 10.89 2.02
C HIS A 192 -13.05 11.36 1.86
N GLU A 193 -13.39 12.44 2.51
CA GLU A 193 -14.66 13.12 2.44
C GLU A 193 -14.53 14.41 1.64
N SER A 194 -15.50 14.70 0.78
CA SER A 194 -15.67 15.97 0.09
C SER A 194 -17.11 16.42 0.18
N TYR A 195 -17.38 17.39 1.04
CA TYR A 195 -18.70 17.91 1.34
C TYR A 195 -18.93 19.30 0.74
N ILE A 196 -20.08 19.53 0.16
CA ILE A 196 -20.51 20.85 -0.33
C ILE A 196 -21.95 21.12 0.09
N THR A 197 -22.21 22.31 0.61
CA THR A 197 -23.56 22.73 0.96
C THR A 197 -24.25 23.46 -0.20
N THR A 198 -25.58 23.57 -0.13
CA THR A 198 -26.38 24.40 -1.01
C THR A 198 -26.16 25.92 -0.80
N ARG A 199 -25.34 26.33 0.20
CA ARG A 199 -25.13 27.72 0.63
C ARG A 199 -23.66 28.16 0.56
N ASN A 200 -22.89 27.64 -0.40
CA ASN A 200 -21.48 28.02 -0.65
C ASN A 200 -20.48 27.75 0.48
N TYR A 201 -20.79 26.81 1.39
CA TYR A 201 -19.79 26.24 2.29
C TYR A 201 -19.38 24.88 1.77
N ALA A 202 -18.11 24.58 1.84
CA ALA A 202 -17.56 23.27 1.49
C ALA A 202 -16.50 22.88 2.51
N GLY A 203 -16.17 21.60 2.57
CA GLY A 203 -15.08 21.11 3.39
C GLY A 203 -14.66 19.72 2.99
N GLN A 204 -13.53 19.32 3.50
CA GLN A 204 -12.95 18.01 3.24
C GLN A 204 -12.44 17.41 4.55
N SER A 205 -12.46 16.10 4.64
CA SER A 205 -11.77 15.41 5.71
C SER A 205 -10.99 14.21 5.21
N ILE A 206 -9.98 13.85 5.98
CA ILE A 206 -9.33 12.55 5.90
C ILE A 206 -9.63 11.78 7.17
N ASN A 207 -10.12 10.56 7.02
CA ASN A 207 -10.52 9.68 8.10
C ASN A 207 -9.65 8.42 8.04
N PHE A 208 -9.03 8.02 9.12
CA PHE A 208 -8.16 6.86 9.16
C PHE A 208 -8.11 6.22 10.55
N TYR A 209 -7.88 4.91 10.57
CA TYR A 209 -7.55 4.19 11.78
C TYR A 209 -6.04 4.25 12.03
N SER A 210 -5.66 4.59 13.26
CA SER A 210 -4.26 4.64 13.71
C SER A 210 -3.96 3.44 14.62
N PRO A 211 -3.08 2.52 14.21
CA PRO A 211 -2.67 1.41 15.08
C PRO A 211 -1.77 1.85 16.24
N VAL A 212 -1.35 3.12 16.28
CA VAL A 212 -0.48 3.65 17.33
C VAL A 212 -1.25 3.85 18.64
N ASP A 213 -2.50 4.30 18.55
CA ASP A 213 -3.37 4.57 19.69
C ASP A 213 -4.69 3.77 19.65
N ASP A 214 -4.83 2.85 18.67
CA ASP A 214 -6.01 1.97 18.46
C ASP A 214 -7.30 2.80 18.29
N LYS A 215 -7.23 3.89 17.51
CA LYS A 215 -8.34 4.81 17.31
C LYS A 215 -8.52 5.25 15.87
N TRP A 216 -9.77 5.56 15.52
CA TRP A 216 -10.08 6.33 14.34
C TRP A 216 -9.84 7.82 14.58
N HIS A 217 -9.34 8.49 13.55
CA HIS A 217 -9.12 9.93 13.49
C HIS A 217 -9.86 10.53 12.32
N GLN A 218 -10.37 11.75 12.48
CA GLN A 218 -10.86 12.58 11.38
C GLN A 218 -10.19 13.95 11.47
N HIS A 219 -9.55 14.36 10.39
CA HIS A 219 -9.06 15.73 10.22
C HIS A 219 -9.94 16.44 9.20
N TRP A 220 -10.67 17.44 9.64
CA TRP A 220 -11.57 18.26 8.83
C TRP A 220 -10.98 19.62 8.56
N VAL A 221 -11.16 20.13 7.32
CA VAL A 221 -10.85 21.50 6.91
C VAL A 221 -12.03 22.05 6.12
N GLY A 222 -12.64 23.13 6.63
CA GLY A 222 -13.72 23.85 5.98
C GLY A 222 -13.26 25.03 5.14
N SER A 223 -14.08 25.44 4.19
CA SER A 223 -13.81 26.58 3.28
C SER A 223 -13.77 27.94 3.98
N SER A 224 -14.22 28.01 5.23
CA SER A 224 -14.10 29.18 6.10
C SER A 224 -12.80 29.25 6.87
N GLY A 225 -11.90 28.25 6.69
CA GLY A 225 -10.65 28.13 7.43
C GLY A 225 -10.80 27.45 8.80
N ASP A 226 -11.96 26.89 9.07
CA ASP A 226 -12.22 26.06 10.24
C ASP A 226 -11.52 24.72 10.11
N VAL A 227 -10.87 24.29 11.20
CA VAL A 227 -10.12 23.01 11.30
C VAL A 227 -10.53 22.29 12.56
N TYR A 228 -10.90 21.01 12.42
CA TYR A 228 -11.20 20.14 13.54
C TYR A 228 -10.37 18.86 13.47
N ASN A 229 -9.84 18.46 14.61
CA ASN A 229 -9.10 17.20 14.79
C ASN A 229 -9.92 16.32 15.73
N TYR A 230 -10.62 15.38 15.15
CA TYR A 230 -11.46 14.44 15.88
C TYR A 230 -10.69 13.15 16.19
N VAL A 231 -10.87 12.65 17.41
CA VAL A 231 -10.33 11.37 17.88
C VAL A 231 -11.49 10.51 18.35
N GLU A 232 -11.49 9.25 17.99
CA GLU A 232 -12.49 8.27 18.41
C GLU A 232 -12.60 8.19 19.94
N ILE A 233 -13.84 8.19 20.42
CA ILE A 233 -14.19 7.94 21.83
C ILE A 233 -15.07 6.70 22.01
N ALA A 234 -15.77 6.25 20.96
CA ALA A 234 -16.56 5.02 20.95
C ALA A 234 -16.73 4.47 19.53
N ARG A 235 -16.77 3.14 19.40
CA ARG A 235 -17.19 2.43 18.19
C ARG A 235 -18.04 1.21 18.54
N ALA A 236 -19.03 0.92 17.68
CA ALA A 236 -19.85 -0.27 17.69
C ALA A 236 -20.22 -0.63 16.25
N GLU A 237 -20.79 -1.79 16.00
CA GLU A 237 -21.24 -2.14 14.65
C GLU A 237 -22.15 -1.06 14.07
N GLY A 238 -21.76 -0.52 12.90
CA GLY A 238 -22.49 0.57 12.25
C GLY A 238 -22.45 1.92 12.98
N MET A 239 -21.57 2.10 13.98
CA MET A 239 -21.48 3.36 14.71
C MET A 239 -20.01 3.75 14.97
N LEU A 240 -19.73 5.04 14.77
CA LEU A 240 -18.44 5.63 15.13
C LEU A 240 -18.66 7.01 15.73
N GLN A 241 -18.05 7.25 16.89
CA GLN A 241 -18.19 8.51 17.63
C GLN A 241 -16.82 9.12 17.92
N PHE A 242 -16.72 10.40 17.65
CA PHE A 242 -15.50 11.19 17.80
C PHE A 242 -15.68 12.35 18.76
N LEU A 243 -14.58 12.80 19.32
CA LEU A 243 -14.48 14.03 20.11
C LEU A 243 -13.35 14.89 19.58
N SER A 244 -13.57 16.20 19.52
CA SER A 244 -12.55 17.21 19.27
C SER A 244 -12.68 18.29 20.32
N ASP A 245 -11.55 18.82 20.79
CA ASP A 245 -11.49 20.08 21.49
C ASP A 245 -11.22 21.21 20.51
N PHE A 246 -11.92 22.31 20.66
CA PHE A 246 -11.76 23.50 19.84
C PHE A 246 -11.58 24.71 20.76
N LYS A 247 -10.48 25.42 20.57
CA LYS A 247 -10.26 26.68 21.25
C LYS A 247 -10.72 27.83 20.34
N ASN A 248 -11.74 28.55 20.75
CA ASN A 248 -12.24 29.69 20.01
C ASN A 248 -11.14 30.75 19.85
N PRO A 249 -10.73 31.09 18.61
CA PRO A 249 -9.61 32.01 18.40
C PRO A 249 -9.91 33.46 18.84
N PHE A 250 -11.17 33.85 18.99
CA PHE A 250 -11.55 35.22 19.34
C PHE A 250 -11.64 35.48 20.85
N ASN A 251 -12.06 34.48 21.63
CA ASN A 251 -12.26 34.65 23.09
C ASN A 251 -11.45 33.68 23.94
N GLY A 252 -10.74 32.75 23.32
CA GLY A 252 -9.90 31.77 24.02
C GLY A 252 -10.65 30.67 24.74
N ASN A 253 -11.99 30.64 24.67
CA ASN A 253 -12.79 29.62 25.36
C ASN A 253 -12.63 28.26 24.70
N LEU A 254 -12.51 27.22 25.53
CA LEU A 254 -12.50 25.84 25.08
C LEU A 254 -13.95 25.39 24.84
N SER A 255 -14.19 24.76 23.72
CA SER A 255 -15.44 24.10 23.36
C SER A 255 -15.14 22.66 22.96
N LEU A 256 -15.95 21.71 23.39
CA LEU A 256 -15.90 20.35 22.93
C LEU A 256 -16.89 20.16 21.76
N SER A 257 -16.48 19.35 20.81
CA SER A 257 -17.26 19.01 19.65
C SER A 257 -17.34 17.49 19.53
N LYS A 258 -18.55 16.94 19.53
CA LYS A 258 -18.80 15.51 19.44
C LYS A 258 -19.50 15.20 18.13
N LEU A 259 -19.01 14.22 17.41
CA LEU A 259 -19.49 13.82 16.10
C LEU A 259 -19.81 12.34 16.12
N THR A 260 -21.05 11.98 15.84
CA THR A 260 -21.51 10.59 15.83
C THR A 260 -22.06 10.22 14.48
N PHE A 261 -21.54 9.16 13.87
CA PHE A 261 -22.08 8.53 12.67
C PHE A 261 -22.77 7.22 13.04
N THR A 262 -23.96 7.00 12.45
CA THR A 262 -24.74 5.79 12.68
C THR A 262 -25.33 5.29 11.37
N LEU A 263 -25.05 4.03 11.01
CA LEU A 263 -25.74 3.33 9.93
C LEU A 263 -27.14 2.95 10.38
N ASN A 264 -28.17 3.41 9.67
CA ASN A 264 -29.57 3.08 9.95
C ASN A 264 -29.97 1.78 9.24
N GLU A 265 -31.05 1.14 9.69
CA GLU A 265 -31.58 -0.12 9.13
C GLU A 265 -31.94 0.00 7.64
N ASP A 266 -32.34 1.18 7.19
CA ASP A 266 -32.70 1.47 5.79
C ASP A 266 -31.52 1.78 4.88
N GLY A 267 -30.29 1.68 5.40
CA GLY A 267 -29.03 1.94 4.67
C GLY A 267 -28.67 3.43 4.57
N THR A 268 -29.44 4.32 5.17
CA THR A 268 -29.05 5.73 5.34
C THR A 268 -28.01 5.85 6.46
N VAL A 269 -27.28 6.96 6.51
CA VAL A 269 -26.35 7.26 7.60
C VAL A 269 -26.76 8.55 8.29
N SER A 270 -26.91 8.49 9.60
CA SER A 270 -27.12 9.68 10.44
C SER A 270 -25.79 10.24 10.90
N GLN A 271 -25.63 11.57 10.83
CA GLN A 271 -24.51 12.31 11.40
C GLN A 271 -25.04 13.33 12.40
N LEU A 272 -24.73 13.11 13.67
CA LEU A 272 -25.09 14.04 14.76
C LEU A 272 -23.85 14.81 15.19
N PHE A 273 -23.93 16.13 15.12
CA PHE A 273 -22.91 17.03 15.60
C PHE A 273 -23.44 17.77 16.84
N GLU A 274 -22.72 17.66 17.95
CA GLU A 274 -23.04 18.27 19.24
C GLU A 274 -21.87 19.11 19.74
N SER A 275 -22.16 20.19 20.42
CA SER A 275 -21.14 21.02 21.07
C SER A 275 -21.42 21.20 22.56
N SER A 276 -20.35 21.36 23.34
CA SER A 276 -20.37 21.66 24.76
C SER A 276 -19.43 22.82 25.03
N THR A 277 -19.88 23.76 25.88
CA THR A 277 -19.08 24.90 26.35
C THR A 277 -18.76 24.82 27.86
N ASP A 278 -19.19 23.73 28.50
CA ASP A 278 -19.03 23.44 29.92
C ASP A 278 -18.23 22.13 30.19
N LEU A 279 -17.26 21.86 29.30
CA LEU A 279 -16.37 20.70 29.38
C LEU A 279 -17.08 19.33 29.31
N GLY A 280 -18.26 19.28 28.66
CA GLY A 280 -19.00 18.05 28.42
C GLY A 280 -20.09 17.75 29.45
N GLU A 281 -20.40 18.69 30.36
CA GLU A 281 -21.51 18.53 31.30
C GLU A 281 -22.86 18.58 30.57
N THR A 282 -23.01 19.53 29.62
CA THR A 282 -24.19 19.62 28.76
C THR A 282 -23.82 19.64 27.28
N TRP A 283 -24.72 19.11 26.42
CA TRP A 283 -24.50 19.03 24.99
C TRP A 283 -25.67 19.65 24.23
N THR A 284 -25.36 20.44 23.22
CA THR A 284 -26.36 21.04 22.33
C THR A 284 -26.13 20.53 20.91
N SER A 285 -27.16 19.96 20.29
CA SER A 285 -27.10 19.56 18.87
C SER A 285 -27.06 20.79 17.98
N SER A 286 -26.06 20.89 17.14
CA SER A 286 -25.89 21.95 16.15
C SER A 286 -26.18 21.49 14.73
N PHE A 287 -26.09 20.17 14.47
CA PHE A 287 -26.41 19.57 13.19
C PHE A 287 -26.90 18.13 13.39
N ASN A 288 -27.95 17.77 12.68
CA ASN A 288 -28.45 16.40 12.62
C ASN A 288 -28.77 16.08 11.16
N GLY A 289 -27.75 15.55 10.49
CA GLY A 289 -27.76 15.25 9.06
C GLY A 289 -28.19 13.81 8.80
N LEU A 290 -29.05 13.62 7.79
CA LEU A 290 -29.40 12.31 7.25
C LEU A 290 -28.81 12.19 5.84
N TYR A 291 -27.92 11.24 5.64
CA TYR A 291 -27.27 10.90 4.39
C TYR A 291 -28.06 9.84 3.65
N LYS A 292 -28.59 10.18 2.48
CA LYS A 292 -29.28 9.26 1.57
C LYS A 292 -28.42 9.03 0.36
N LYS A 293 -28.19 7.78 -0.02
CA LYS A 293 -27.43 7.46 -1.24
C LYS A 293 -28.07 8.11 -2.45
N LYS A 294 -27.25 8.72 -3.30
CA LYS A 294 -27.70 9.18 -4.61
C LYS A 294 -28.06 7.97 -5.45
N ASP A 295 -29.23 8.03 -6.11
CA ASP A 295 -29.58 7.05 -7.14
C ASP A 295 -28.52 7.14 -8.24
N ARG A 296 -28.00 5.98 -8.69
CA ARG A 296 -27.14 5.93 -9.86
C ARG A 296 -28.07 5.98 -11.08
N ASP A 297 -28.07 7.12 -11.78
CA ASP A 297 -28.67 7.22 -13.11
C ASP A 297 -28.00 6.26 -14.11
#